data_267ce1b9ca15d0fe74b732deb71aa72e
#
_entry.id   267ce1b9ca15d0fe74b732deb71aa72e
#
_cell.length_a   1.000
_cell.length_b   1.000
_cell.length_c   1.000
_cell.angle_alpha   90.00
_cell.angle_beta   90.00
_cell.angle_gamma   90.00
#
_symmetry.space_group_name_H-M   'P 1'
#
loop_
_entity.id
_entity.type
_entity.pdbx_description
1 polymer ?
#
loop_
_entity_poly.entity_id
_entity_poly.type
_entity_poly.pdbx_seq_one_letter_code
_entity_poly.pdbx_strand_id
1 'polypeptide(L)'
;KVNLITMNFGSFKEYNMGNRFFNRNLAGGAMLDIGVYALSFIRWFMDSKPDQLLSQVKQAPTKVDEQAGLLLTNAEGQMATVMLSLHSKQPKRGMISCEKGYIEVMEYPRAWEAKITYTDSEKTELIKAGENADALAYELADMEKAINGDPSCMHLDYTKDVMDMMTEFRKSWGFTYPEEEK
;
A
#
# COMPACT_ATOMS: atom_id res chain seq x y z
N LYS A 1 -3.43 -20.63 -2.68
CA LYS A 1 -2.74 -20.03 -1.50
C LYS A 1 -1.83 -18.92 -1.98
N VAL A 2 -1.85 -17.76 -1.31
CA VAL A 2 -0.92 -16.65 -1.55
C VAL A 2 0.42 -16.98 -0.89
N ASN A 3 1.52 -16.79 -1.62
CA ASN A 3 2.87 -17.00 -1.10
C ASN A 3 3.68 -15.70 -1.07
N LEU A 4 3.59 -14.90 -2.13
CA LEU A 4 4.40 -13.68 -2.27
C LEU A 4 3.57 -12.54 -2.85
N ILE A 5 3.77 -11.32 -2.36
CA ILE A 5 3.18 -10.09 -2.90
C ILE A 5 4.31 -9.12 -3.25
N THR A 6 4.26 -8.54 -4.43
CA THR A 6 5.23 -7.52 -4.86
C THR A 6 4.50 -6.24 -5.23
N MET A 7 4.89 -5.13 -4.59
CA MET A 7 4.27 -3.83 -4.78
C MET A 7 5.29 -2.77 -5.19
N ASN A 8 4.90 -1.92 -6.11
CA ASN A 8 5.66 -0.72 -6.38
C ASN A 8 4.75 0.49 -6.63
N PHE A 9 5.18 1.66 -6.16
CA PHE A 9 4.53 2.93 -6.37
C PHE A 9 5.56 4.05 -6.44
N GLY A 10 5.76 4.60 -7.61
CA GLY A 10 6.60 5.79 -7.82
C GLY A 10 5.76 6.94 -8.36
N SER A 11 5.69 8.04 -7.61
CA SER A 11 4.99 9.26 -8.00
C SER A 11 5.99 10.40 -8.08
N PHE A 12 6.54 10.66 -9.28
CA PHE A 12 7.52 11.72 -9.43
C PHE A 12 6.97 13.08 -8.97
N LYS A 13 7.66 13.68 -8.02
CA LYS A 13 7.45 15.05 -7.53
C LYS A 13 8.75 15.81 -7.65
N GLU A 14 8.69 17.03 -8.15
CA GLU A 14 9.83 17.94 -8.10
C GLU A 14 10.16 18.33 -6.67
N TYR A 15 11.44 18.53 -6.39
CA TYR A 15 11.85 19.02 -5.08
C TYR A 15 11.35 20.45 -4.86
N ASN A 16 10.36 20.54 -3.99
CA ASN A 16 9.87 21.78 -3.43
C ASN A 16 9.64 21.57 -1.94
N MET A 17 10.54 22.07 -1.12
CA MET A 17 10.53 21.89 0.32
C MET A 17 9.34 22.58 1.01
N GLY A 18 8.68 23.52 0.34
CA GLY A 18 7.44 24.13 0.79
C GLY A 18 6.18 23.30 0.45
N ASN A 19 6.30 22.33 -0.46
CA ASN A 19 5.18 21.46 -0.82
C ASN A 19 4.99 20.37 0.25
N ARG A 20 3.73 19.97 0.48
CA ARG A 20 3.38 18.93 1.45
C ARG A 20 4.18 17.63 1.28
N PHE A 21 4.53 17.25 0.07
CA PHE A 21 5.24 15.99 -0.19
C PHE A 21 6.62 15.89 0.47
N PHE A 22 7.31 17.02 0.59
CA PHE A 22 8.66 17.09 1.16
C PHE A 22 8.72 17.94 2.44
N ASN A 23 7.59 18.30 3.02
CA ASN A 23 7.52 19.14 4.21
C ASN A 23 7.14 18.30 5.44
N ARG A 24 8.07 18.18 6.40
CA ARG A 24 7.85 17.45 7.65
C ARG A 24 6.67 18.01 8.46
N ASN A 25 6.47 19.34 8.45
CA ASN A 25 5.39 20.00 9.18
C ASN A 25 4.01 19.81 8.52
N LEU A 26 3.95 19.24 7.32
CA LEU A 26 2.73 18.94 6.60
C LEU A 26 2.54 17.43 6.39
N ALA A 27 3.15 16.62 7.26
CA ALA A 27 3.11 15.17 7.20
C ALA A 27 3.60 14.60 5.84
N GLY A 28 4.67 15.18 5.30
CA GLY A 28 5.27 14.75 4.04
C GLY A 28 5.97 13.40 4.17
N GLY A 29 6.33 12.82 3.02
CA GLY A 29 7.03 11.55 2.92
C GLY A 29 6.27 10.51 2.09
N ALA A 30 7.02 9.56 1.52
CA ALA A 30 6.49 8.52 0.65
C ALA A 30 5.58 7.54 1.41
N MET A 31 5.92 7.24 2.68
CA MET A 31 5.17 6.28 3.48
C MET A 31 3.72 6.73 3.70
N LEU A 32 3.50 7.97 4.13
CA LEU A 32 2.14 8.47 4.38
C LEU A 32 1.40 8.78 3.07
N ASP A 33 2.08 9.32 2.03
CA ASP A 33 1.41 9.72 0.80
C ASP A 33 1.04 8.54 -0.10
N ILE A 34 1.95 7.59 -0.28
CA ILE A 34 1.78 6.47 -1.22
C ILE A 34 1.98 5.08 -0.60
N GLY A 35 2.66 4.97 0.52
CA GLY A 35 2.89 3.69 1.19
C GLY A 35 1.62 3.10 1.77
N VAL A 36 0.70 3.93 2.23
CA VAL A 36 -0.61 3.49 2.75
C VAL A 36 -1.36 2.62 1.73
N TYR A 37 -1.34 2.96 0.46
CA TYR A 37 -2.01 2.16 -0.59
C TYR A 37 -1.35 0.78 -0.77
N ALA A 38 -0.02 0.74 -0.79
CA ALA A 38 0.71 -0.52 -0.94
C ALA A 38 0.52 -1.45 0.25
N LEU A 39 0.59 -0.93 1.48
CA LEU A 39 0.39 -1.69 2.71
C LEU A 39 -1.07 -2.16 2.85
N SER A 40 -2.04 -1.33 2.45
CA SER A 40 -3.45 -1.73 2.42
C SER A 40 -3.70 -2.88 1.45
N PHE A 41 -3.11 -2.83 0.25
CA PHE A 41 -3.18 -3.92 -0.70
C PHE A 41 -2.58 -5.21 -0.14
N ILE A 42 -1.39 -5.16 0.47
CA ILE A 42 -0.75 -6.31 1.11
C ILE A 42 -1.65 -6.89 2.20
N ARG A 43 -2.15 -6.04 3.09
CA ARG A 43 -3.01 -6.49 4.21
C ARG A 43 -4.31 -7.13 3.73
N TRP A 44 -4.83 -6.69 2.59
CA TRP A 44 -6.03 -7.26 1.99
C TRP A 44 -5.85 -8.71 1.53
N PHE A 45 -4.66 -9.08 1.05
CA PHE A 45 -4.38 -10.39 0.46
C PHE A 45 -3.59 -11.33 1.38
N MET A 46 -3.02 -10.85 2.47
CA MET A 46 -2.39 -11.69 3.48
C MET A 46 -3.41 -12.23 4.48
N ASP A 47 -3.20 -13.49 4.89
CA ASP A 47 -4.09 -14.19 5.82
C ASP A 47 -4.06 -13.55 7.23
N SER A 48 -2.93 -12.96 7.63
CA SER A 48 -2.77 -12.21 8.87
C SER A 48 -1.91 -10.95 8.69
N LYS A 49 -1.91 -10.07 9.69
CA LYS A 49 -1.04 -8.90 9.75
C LYS A 49 0.43 -9.34 9.70
N PRO A 50 1.27 -8.72 8.86
CA PRO A 50 2.72 -8.89 8.95
C PRO A 50 3.27 -8.54 10.34
N ASP A 51 4.11 -9.42 10.86
CA ASP A 51 4.73 -9.30 12.19
C ASP A 51 6.27 -9.14 12.14
N GLN A 52 6.88 -9.40 10.97
CA GLN A 52 8.29 -9.15 10.71
C GLN A 52 8.42 -8.07 9.65
N LEU A 53 9.00 -6.95 10.03
CA LEU A 53 9.11 -5.75 9.21
C LEU A 53 10.59 -5.35 9.08
N LEU A 54 11.11 -5.38 7.84
CA LEU A 54 12.45 -4.91 7.51
C LEU A 54 12.34 -3.80 6.46
N SER A 55 13.22 -2.81 6.55
CA SER A 55 13.18 -1.70 5.61
C SER A 55 14.50 -0.98 5.45
N GLN A 56 14.64 -0.29 4.31
CA GLN A 56 15.64 0.74 4.08
C GLN A 56 14.95 2.01 3.60
N VAL A 57 15.45 3.16 4.01
CA VAL A 57 14.91 4.46 3.67
C VAL A 57 15.98 5.39 3.12
N LYS A 58 15.64 6.17 2.09
CA LYS A 58 16.37 7.35 1.68
C LYS A 58 15.56 8.58 2.09
N GLN A 59 16.14 9.43 2.92
CA GLN A 59 15.51 10.67 3.33
C GLN A 59 15.78 11.80 2.35
N ALA A 60 14.78 12.66 2.15
CA ALA A 60 14.91 13.96 1.51
C ALA A 60 15.75 14.93 2.39
N PRO A 61 16.21 16.07 1.86
CA PRO A 61 16.90 17.09 2.68
C PRO A 61 16.10 17.56 3.89
N THR A 62 14.77 17.54 3.84
CA THR A 62 13.84 17.87 4.91
C THR A 62 13.64 16.76 5.94
N LYS A 63 14.32 15.64 5.79
CA LYS A 63 14.29 14.45 6.65
C LYS A 63 13.02 13.58 6.53
N VAL A 64 12.05 13.94 5.67
CA VAL A 64 10.98 13.01 5.34
C VAL A 64 11.51 11.88 4.45
N ASP A 65 10.85 10.75 4.46
CA ASP A 65 11.18 9.62 3.59
C ASP A 65 10.84 9.93 2.13
N GLU A 66 11.86 9.94 1.27
CA GLU A 66 11.72 10.13 -0.17
C GLU A 66 11.50 8.83 -0.90
N GLN A 67 12.26 7.81 -0.49
CA GLN A 67 12.19 6.45 -1.02
C GLN A 67 12.25 5.45 0.12
N ALA A 68 11.49 4.37 -0.01
CA ALA A 68 11.55 3.25 0.93
C ALA A 68 11.47 1.91 0.21
N GLY A 69 12.32 0.97 0.64
CA GLY A 69 12.21 -0.45 0.31
C GLY A 69 11.78 -1.20 1.56
N LEU A 70 10.71 -1.99 1.46
CA LEU A 70 10.14 -2.74 2.57
C LEU A 70 10.13 -4.23 2.26
N LEU A 71 10.37 -5.04 3.28
CA LEU A 71 10.18 -6.50 3.26
C LEU A 71 9.35 -6.87 4.50
N LEU A 72 8.24 -7.57 4.26
CA LEU A 72 7.28 -7.96 5.28
C LEU A 72 7.07 -9.47 5.24
N THR A 73 6.86 -10.08 6.40
CA THR A 73 6.48 -11.50 6.53
C THR A 73 5.43 -11.63 7.63
N ASN A 74 4.46 -12.53 7.47
CA ASN A 74 3.47 -12.84 8.50
C ASN A 74 3.70 -14.25 9.11
N ALA A 75 2.93 -14.60 10.13
CA ALA A 75 3.03 -15.88 10.83
C ALA A 75 2.81 -17.10 9.92
N GLU A 76 2.07 -16.96 8.84
CA GLU A 76 1.81 -18.01 7.84
C GLU A 76 2.95 -18.17 6.83
N GLY A 77 4.03 -17.35 6.94
CA GLY A 77 5.18 -17.38 6.07
C GLY A 77 4.94 -16.72 4.69
N GLN A 78 3.86 -15.98 4.54
CA GLN A 78 3.62 -15.16 3.34
C GLN A 78 4.55 -13.95 3.39
N MET A 79 5.15 -13.61 2.26
CA MET A 79 6.10 -12.50 2.17
C MET A 79 5.59 -11.40 1.26
N ALA A 80 5.96 -10.17 1.55
CA ALA A 80 5.71 -9.04 0.66
C ALA A 80 6.91 -8.12 0.53
N THR A 81 7.07 -7.54 -0.66
CA THR A 81 8.05 -6.49 -0.93
C THR A 81 7.37 -5.24 -1.47
N VAL A 82 7.86 -4.07 -1.05
CA VAL A 82 7.36 -2.77 -1.51
C VAL A 82 8.51 -1.87 -1.89
N MET A 83 8.39 -1.21 -3.04
CA MET A 83 9.29 -0.12 -3.43
C MET A 83 8.49 1.17 -3.63
N LEU A 84 8.82 2.19 -2.84
CA LEU A 84 8.18 3.51 -2.88
C LEU A 84 9.15 4.58 -3.32
N SER A 85 8.69 5.55 -4.09
CA SER A 85 9.46 6.76 -4.40
C SER A 85 8.57 7.96 -4.68
N LEU A 86 8.89 9.12 -4.06
CA LEU A 86 8.33 10.42 -4.44
C LEU A 86 9.17 11.16 -5.47
N HIS A 87 10.35 10.65 -5.83
CA HIS A 87 11.25 11.31 -6.78
C HIS A 87 11.62 10.44 -7.99
N SER A 88 10.92 9.32 -8.15
CA SER A 88 11.05 8.45 -9.34
C SER A 88 9.68 7.95 -9.76
N LYS A 89 9.44 7.93 -11.07
CA LYS A 89 8.20 7.37 -11.62
C LYS A 89 8.31 5.85 -11.70
N GLN A 90 7.30 5.15 -11.20
CA GLN A 90 7.09 3.71 -11.37
C GLN A 90 5.63 3.43 -11.70
N PRO A 91 5.31 2.32 -12.37
CA PRO A 91 3.92 1.86 -12.45
C PRO A 91 3.36 1.62 -11.05
N LYS A 92 2.09 1.88 -10.83
CA LYS A 92 1.38 1.46 -9.63
C LYS A 92 0.93 0.01 -9.83
N ARG A 93 1.80 -0.92 -9.51
CA ARG A 93 1.62 -2.33 -9.79
C ARG A 93 1.63 -3.14 -8.51
N GLY A 94 0.60 -3.97 -8.34
CA GLY A 94 0.54 -5.03 -7.35
C GLY A 94 0.56 -6.39 -8.04
N MET A 95 1.37 -7.32 -7.54
CA MET A 95 1.40 -8.69 -8.01
C MET A 95 1.28 -9.65 -6.83
N ILE A 96 0.34 -10.60 -6.93
CA ILE A 96 0.07 -11.62 -5.94
C ILE A 96 0.45 -12.97 -6.55
N SER A 97 1.51 -13.58 -6.04
CA SER A 97 1.98 -14.89 -6.50
C SER A 97 1.40 -16.00 -5.63
N CYS A 98 0.74 -16.93 -6.28
CA CYS A 98 0.04 -18.06 -5.67
C CYS A 98 0.60 -19.39 -6.18
N GLU A 99 0.20 -20.51 -5.57
CA GLU A 99 0.61 -21.86 -5.99
C GLU A 99 0.17 -22.21 -7.43
N LYS A 100 -0.99 -21.72 -7.85
CA LYS A 100 -1.60 -22.08 -9.14
C LYS A 100 -1.51 -20.98 -10.20
N GLY A 101 -0.83 -19.89 -9.92
CA GLY A 101 -0.71 -18.77 -10.84
C GLY A 101 -0.36 -17.50 -10.11
N TYR A 102 -0.48 -16.38 -10.81
CA TYR A 102 -0.33 -15.05 -10.21
C TYR A 102 -1.43 -14.10 -10.71
N ILE A 103 -1.70 -13.10 -9.90
CA ILE A 103 -2.64 -12.01 -10.20
C ILE A 103 -1.84 -10.73 -10.32
N GLU A 104 -2.02 -10.00 -11.39
CA GLU A 104 -1.44 -8.68 -11.60
C GLU A 104 -2.53 -7.61 -11.59
N VAL A 105 -2.34 -6.58 -10.78
CA VAL A 105 -3.26 -5.45 -10.65
C VAL A 105 -2.49 -4.17 -10.93
N MET A 106 -2.82 -3.51 -12.05
CA MET A 106 -2.28 -2.21 -12.39
C MET A 106 -3.17 -1.11 -11.80
N GLU A 107 -2.57 0.06 -11.50
CA GLU A 107 -3.27 1.21 -10.89
C GLU A 107 -4.07 0.83 -9.62
N TYR A 108 -3.53 -0.09 -8.82
CA TYR A 108 -4.19 -0.75 -7.69
C TYR A 108 -4.85 0.18 -6.65
N PRO A 109 -4.46 1.45 -6.45
CA PRO A 109 -5.22 2.33 -5.55
C PRO A 109 -6.66 2.59 -6.01
N ARG A 110 -6.94 2.44 -7.30
CA ARG A 110 -8.28 2.55 -7.90
C ARG A 110 -8.42 1.60 -9.08
N ALA A 111 -8.03 0.35 -8.87
CA ALA A 111 -8.10 -0.66 -9.92
C ALA A 111 -9.55 -1.02 -10.24
N TRP A 112 -9.83 -1.23 -11.52
CA TRP A 112 -11.08 -1.74 -12.06
C TRP A 112 -10.89 -3.04 -12.84
N GLU A 113 -9.63 -3.49 -12.96
CA GLU A 113 -9.32 -4.77 -13.61
C GLU A 113 -8.12 -5.47 -12.92
N ALA A 114 -8.12 -6.79 -13.01
CA ALA A 114 -7.02 -7.64 -12.59
C ALA A 114 -6.79 -8.73 -13.64
N LYS A 115 -5.52 -9.05 -13.91
CA LYS A 115 -5.13 -10.13 -14.83
C LYS A 115 -4.64 -11.33 -14.04
N ILE A 116 -5.27 -12.48 -14.25
CA ILE A 116 -4.83 -13.77 -13.69
C ILE A 116 -4.04 -14.53 -14.77
N THR A 117 -2.91 -15.11 -14.39
CA THR A 117 -2.14 -16.02 -15.23
C THR A 117 -1.98 -17.34 -14.49
N TYR A 118 -2.41 -18.45 -15.09
CA TYR A 118 -2.36 -19.80 -14.49
C TYR A 118 -1.04 -20.50 -14.80
N THR A 119 -0.45 -21.17 -13.79
CA THR A 119 0.85 -21.84 -13.89
C THR A 119 0.82 -23.07 -14.82
N ASP A 120 -0.27 -23.82 -14.78
CA ASP A 120 -0.39 -25.11 -15.46
C ASP A 120 -0.65 -25.01 -16.98
N SER A 121 -1.27 -23.94 -17.42
CA SER A 121 -1.75 -23.77 -18.79
C SER A 121 -1.28 -22.49 -19.45
N GLU A 122 -0.61 -21.60 -18.71
CA GLU A 122 -0.27 -20.23 -19.13
C GLU A 122 -1.47 -19.42 -19.64
N LYS A 123 -2.68 -19.93 -19.44
CA LYS A 123 -3.91 -19.20 -19.76
C LYS A 123 -3.98 -17.93 -18.93
N THR A 124 -4.53 -16.90 -19.55
CA THR A 124 -4.80 -15.62 -18.86
C THR A 124 -6.29 -15.36 -18.82
N GLU A 125 -6.72 -14.78 -17.71
CA GLU A 125 -8.08 -14.32 -17.50
C GLU A 125 -8.05 -12.85 -17.06
N LEU A 126 -8.90 -12.02 -17.66
CA LEU A 126 -9.05 -10.62 -17.29
C LEU A 126 -10.35 -10.46 -16.52
N ILE A 127 -10.25 -10.12 -15.26
CA ILE A 127 -11.38 -9.78 -14.40
C ILE A 127 -11.57 -8.29 -14.43
N LYS A 128 -12.82 -7.83 -14.66
CA LYS A 128 -13.20 -6.42 -14.59
C LYS A 128 -14.33 -6.26 -13.59
N ALA A 129 -14.23 -5.25 -12.72
CA ALA A 129 -15.25 -4.94 -11.72
C ALA A 129 -15.23 -3.45 -11.36
N GLY A 130 -16.42 -2.85 -11.34
CA GLY A 130 -16.59 -1.45 -11.03
C GLY A 130 -16.07 -0.50 -12.11
N GLU A 131 -16.13 0.78 -11.79
CA GLU A 131 -15.64 1.87 -12.65
C GLU A 131 -14.82 2.84 -11.81
N ASN A 132 -13.62 3.21 -12.28
CA ASN A 132 -12.75 4.13 -11.55
C ASN A 132 -13.42 5.49 -11.30
N ALA A 133 -14.27 5.96 -12.22
CA ALA A 133 -15.00 7.21 -12.08
C ALA A 133 -15.94 7.20 -10.85
N ASP A 134 -16.43 6.04 -10.46
CA ASP A 134 -17.39 5.86 -9.38
C ASP A 134 -16.74 5.53 -8.02
N ALA A 135 -15.41 5.55 -7.93
CA ALA A 135 -14.68 5.14 -6.72
C ALA A 135 -15.16 5.84 -5.45
N LEU A 136 -15.42 7.16 -5.50
CA LEU A 136 -15.94 7.92 -4.35
C LEU A 136 -17.40 7.58 -4.04
N ALA A 137 -18.20 7.21 -5.05
CA ALA A 137 -19.57 6.76 -4.82
C ALA A 137 -19.61 5.42 -4.08
N TYR A 138 -18.67 4.51 -4.39
CA TYR A 138 -18.54 3.25 -3.66
C TYR A 138 -18.15 3.48 -2.19
N GLU A 139 -17.21 4.39 -1.91
CA GLU A 139 -16.83 4.76 -0.55
C GLU A 139 -18.03 5.29 0.26
N LEU A 140 -18.85 6.17 -0.36
CA LEU A 140 -20.06 6.71 0.27
C LEU A 140 -21.12 5.61 0.52
N ALA A 141 -21.32 4.71 -0.45
CA ALA A 141 -22.26 3.61 -0.32
C ALA A 141 -21.87 2.64 0.82
N ASP A 142 -20.57 2.37 0.97
CA ASP A 142 -20.08 1.52 2.05
C ASP A 142 -20.18 2.22 3.42
N MET A 143 -19.93 3.52 3.49
CA MET A 143 -20.18 4.31 4.70
C MET A 143 -21.66 4.30 5.09
N GLU A 144 -22.56 4.45 4.12
CA GLU A 144 -24.02 4.38 4.36
C GLU A 144 -24.44 3.02 4.91
N LYS A 145 -23.92 1.92 4.37
CA LYS A 145 -24.16 0.57 4.90
C LYS A 145 -23.69 0.46 6.36
N ALA A 146 -22.48 0.95 6.65
CA ALA A 146 -21.91 0.91 7.99
C ALA A 146 -22.74 1.68 9.00
N ILE A 147 -23.24 2.88 8.66
CA ILE A 147 -24.13 3.70 9.49
C ILE A 147 -25.46 2.98 9.74
N ASN A 148 -25.97 2.25 8.75
CA ASN A 148 -27.20 1.48 8.85
C ASN A 148 -27.03 0.11 9.54
N GLY A 149 -25.87 -0.18 10.13
CA GLY A 149 -25.63 -1.34 10.97
C GLY A 149 -24.89 -2.50 10.31
N ASP A 150 -24.39 -2.34 9.09
CA ASP A 150 -23.50 -3.30 8.42
C ASP A 150 -22.11 -2.73 8.16
N PRO A 151 -21.19 -2.78 9.15
CA PRO A 151 -19.82 -2.30 9.00
C PRO A 151 -18.89 -3.31 8.31
N SER A 152 -19.39 -4.44 7.81
CA SER A 152 -18.55 -5.54 7.28
C SER A 152 -17.65 -5.13 6.11
N CYS A 153 -18.04 -4.11 5.34
CA CYS A 153 -17.27 -3.58 4.22
C CYS A 153 -16.17 -2.56 4.64
N MET A 154 -16.15 -2.10 5.88
CA MET A 154 -15.25 -1.02 6.32
C MET A 154 -13.82 -1.47 6.63
N HIS A 155 -13.63 -2.74 7.01
CA HIS A 155 -12.31 -3.31 7.33
C HIS A 155 -11.41 -2.41 8.22
N LEU A 156 -11.99 -1.85 9.30
CA LEU A 156 -11.28 -0.93 10.19
C LEU A 156 -10.10 -1.58 10.92
N ASP A 157 -10.16 -2.89 11.12
CA ASP A 157 -9.07 -3.72 11.62
C ASP A 157 -7.86 -3.68 10.66
N TYR A 158 -8.07 -3.76 9.34
CA TYR A 158 -7.01 -3.63 8.35
C TYR A 158 -6.43 -2.21 8.35
N THR A 159 -7.28 -1.20 8.46
CA THR A 159 -6.82 0.19 8.58
C THR A 159 -5.89 0.35 9.79
N LYS A 160 -6.27 -0.20 10.94
CA LYS A 160 -5.44 -0.18 12.14
C LYS A 160 -4.12 -0.90 11.93
N ASP A 161 -4.12 -2.09 11.34
CA ASP A 161 -2.91 -2.86 11.04
C ASP A 161 -1.95 -2.08 10.13
N VAL A 162 -2.47 -1.41 9.10
CA VAL A 162 -1.69 -0.57 8.19
C VAL A 162 -1.06 0.62 8.92
N MET A 163 -1.81 1.31 9.75
CA MET A 163 -1.31 2.44 10.55
C MET A 163 -0.23 2.01 11.55
N ASP A 164 -0.39 0.84 12.17
CA ASP A 164 0.61 0.25 13.05
C ASP A 164 1.92 -0.03 12.29
N MET A 165 1.85 -0.71 11.13
CA MET A 165 3.02 -1.00 10.29
C MET A 165 3.74 0.28 9.84
N MET A 166 2.99 1.29 9.36
CA MET A 166 3.57 2.58 8.96
C MET A 166 4.29 3.26 10.13
N THR A 167 3.74 3.18 11.32
CA THR A 167 4.33 3.73 12.54
C THR A 167 5.61 2.98 12.92
N GLU A 168 5.62 1.65 12.84
CA GLU A 168 6.81 0.83 13.13
C GLU A 168 7.95 1.10 12.15
N PHE A 169 7.66 1.20 10.84
CA PHE A 169 8.67 1.58 9.85
C PHE A 169 9.27 2.96 10.16
N ARG A 170 8.46 3.97 10.40
CA ARG A 170 8.95 5.32 10.71
C ARG A 170 9.79 5.33 11.99
N LYS A 171 9.38 4.62 13.04
CA LYS A 171 10.17 4.46 14.26
C LYS A 171 11.53 3.80 14.00
N SER A 172 11.57 2.76 13.17
CA SER A 172 12.83 2.10 12.81
C SER A 172 13.81 3.02 12.06
N TRP A 173 13.30 4.06 11.39
CA TRP A 173 14.10 5.10 10.72
C TRP A 173 14.50 6.25 11.64
N GLY A 174 14.09 6.24 12.91
CA GLY A 174 14.28 7.35 13.83
C GLY A 174 13.53 8.62 13.41
N PHE A 175 12.39 8.46 12.76
CA PHE A 175 11.61 9.56 12.21
C PHE A 175 10.25 9.69 12.90
N THR A 176 9.98 10.90 13.41
CA THR A 176 8.70 11.33 13.99
C THR A 176 8.24 12.63 13.36
N TYR A 177 6.95 12.88 13.33
CA TYR A 177 6.42 14.18 12.94
C TYR A 177 6.32 15.12 14.15
N PRO A 178 6.33 16.46 13.95
CA PRO A 178 6.30 17.41 15.07
C PRO A 178 5.10 17.24 16.01
N GLU A 179 3.97 16.78 15.50
CA GLU A 179 2.74 16.52 16.27
C GLU A 179 2.88 15.33 17.22
N GLU A 180 3.81 14.41 16.92
CA GLU A 180 4.10 13.21 17.72
C GLU A 180 5.16 13.45 18.81
N GLU A 181 5.82 14.62 18.82
CA GLU A 181 6.90 14.99 19.74
C GLU A 181 6.38 15.70 21.03
N LYS A 182 5.05 15.75 21.23
CA LYS A 182 4.39 16.46 22.35
C LYS A 182 4.18 15.56 23.55
#